data_8d90f64cdb4a072ff1179d90a2b978db
#
_entry.id   8d90f64cdb4a072ff1179d90a2b978db
#
_cell.length_a   1.000
_cell.length_b   1.000
_cell.length_c   1.000
_cell.angle_alpha   90.00
_cell.angle_beta   90.00
_cell.angle_gamma   90.00
#
_symmetry.space_group_name_H-M   'P 1'
#
loop_
_entity.id
_entity.type
_entity.pdbx_description
1 polymer ?
#
loop_
_entity_poly.entity_id
_entity_poly.type
_entity_poly.pdbx_seq_one_letter_code
_entity_poly.pdbx_strand_id
1 'polypeptide(L)' 'MPEQDRVMLEYVEEITRDATRISPAFHDRLRAVGFDDRGILQITLIASWFNYINRVADALGVGREG' A
#
# COMPACT_ATOMS: atom_id res chain seq x y z
N MET A 1 12.19 -2.75 14.05
CA MET A 1 11.89 -2.13 12.75
C MET A 1 11.77 -0.62 12.93
N PRO A 2 12.42 0.17 12.05
CA PRO A 2 12.29 1.62 12.14
C PRO A 2 10.83 2.07 12.00
N GLU A 3 10.51 3.16 12.69
CA GLU A 3 9.15 3.72 12.67
C GLU A 3 8.66 4.02 11.25
N GLN A 4 9.56 4.55 10.42
CA GLN A 4 9.24 4.86 9.03
C GLN A 4 8.76 3.62 8.27
N ASP A 5 9.48 2.52 8.40
CA ASP A 5 9.13 1.27 7.71
C ASP A 5 7.82 0.69 8.23
N ARG A 6 7.61 0.79 9.54
CA ARG A 6 6.39 0.28 10.16
C ARG A 6 5.16 1.02 9.65
N VAL A 7 5.21 2.35 9.61
CA VAL A 7 4.09 3.16 9.13
C VAL A 7 3.85 2.91 7.64
N MET A 8 4.93 2.77 6.86
CA MET A 8 4.81 2.45 5.44
C MET A 8 4.12 1.11 5.22
N LEU A 9 4.51 0.09 5.98
CA LEU A 9 3.91 -1.24 5.87
C LEU A 9 2.43 -1.23 6.27
N GLU A 10 2.08 -0.50 7.32
CA GLU A 10 0.68 -0.32 7.70
C GLU A 10 -0.13 0.32 6.58
N TYR A 11 0.44 1.32 5.91
CA TYR A 11 -0.22 2.01 4.81
C TYR A 11 -0.44 1.06 3.63
N VAL A 12 0.58 0.31 3.24
CA VAL A 12 0.48 -0.66 2.15
C VAL A 12 -0.56 -1.73 2.46
N GLU A 13 -0.58 -2.21 3.70
CA GLU A 13 -1.55 -3.20 4.16
C GLU A 13 -2.97 -2.64 4.08
N GLU A 14 -3.18 -1.40 4.46
CA GLU A 14 -4.49 -0.76 4.41
C GLU A 14 -4.98 -0.57 2.99
N ILE A 15 -4.10 -0.18 2.07
CA ILE A 15 -4.43 -0.09 0.65
C ILE A 15 -4.83 -1.47 0.09
N THR A 16 -4.11 -2.50 0.51
CA THR A 16 -4.40 -3.86 0.08
C THR A 16 -5.76 -4.34 0.57
N ARG A 17 -6.12 -3.94 1.79
CA ARG A 17 -7.39 -4.34 2.40
C ARG A 17 -8.56 -3.54 1.83
N ASP A 18 -8.45 -2.22 1.84
CA ASP A 18 -9.51 -1.34 1.35
C ASP A 18 -8.95 0.08 1.15
N ALA A 19 -8.61 0.40 -0.09
CA ALA A 19 -8.05 1.71 -0.42
C ALA A 19 -9.00 2.86 -0.12
N THR A 20 -10.30 2.61 -0.08
CA THR A 20 -11.29 3.66 0.20
C THR A 20 -11.28 4.11 1.66
N ARG A 21 -10.63 3.35 2.54
CA ARG A 21 -10.52 3.68 3.96
C ARG A 21 -9.32 4.53 4.32
N ILE A 22 -8.46 4.82 3.35
CA ILE A 22 -7.31 5.68 3.60
C ILE A 22 -7.81 7.10 3.85
N SER A 23 -7.51 7.62 5.04
CA SER A 23 -7.91 8.98 5.43
C SER A 23 -6.73 9.95 5.30
N PRO A 24 -7.01 11.27 5.26
CA PRO A 24 -5.92 12.26 5.30
C PRO A 24 -5.03 12.12 6.54
N ALA A 25 -5.58 11.65 7.64
CA ALA A 25 -4.79 11.41 8.86
C ALA A 25 -3.69 10.37 8.64
N PHE A 26 -3.93 9.37 7.80
CA PHE A 26 -2.91 8.37 7.48
C PHE A 26 -1.76 9.00 6.70
N HIS A 27 -2.08 9.87 5.74
CA HIS A 27 -1.06 10.62 5.02
C HIS A 27 -0.22 11.50 5.96
N ASP A 28 -0.86 12.12 6.96
CA ASP A 28 -0.16 12.91 7.97
C ASP A 28 0.80 12.05 8.79
N ARG A 29 0.43 10.83 9.11
CA ARG A 29 1.32 9.89 9.80
C ARG A 29 2.54 9.56 8.95
N LEU A 30 2.36 9.38 7.65
CA LEU A 30 3.48 9.14 6.74
C LEU A 30 4.41 10.35 6.68
N ARG A 31 3.86 11.56 6.61
CA ARG A 31 4.66 12.78 6.63
C ARG A 31 5.43 12.93 7.94
N ALA A 32 4.81 12.57 9.04
CA ALA A 32 5.45 12.66 10.36
C ALA A 32 6.68 11.77 10.49
N VAL A 33 6.75 10.67 9.76
CA VAL A 33 7.91 9.78 9.77
C VAL A 33 8.88 10.04 8.61
N GLY A 34 8.70 11.15 7.89
CA GLY A 34 9.68 11.62 6.91
C GLY A 34 9.32 11.43 5.45
N PHE A 35 8.14 10.92 5.13
CA PHE A 35 7.71 10.84 3.73
C PHE A 35 7.17 12.18 3.26
N ASP A 36 7.63 12.65 2.12
CA ASP A 36 7.04 13.80 1.45
C ASP A 36 5.89 13.34 0.52
N ASP A 37 5.21 14.31 -0.11
CA ASP A 37 4.07 13.99 -0.97
C ASP A 37 4.46 13.09 -2.15
N ARG A 38 5.67 13.29 -2.69
CA ARG A 38 6.18 12.47 -3.78
C ARG A 38 6.42 11.03 -3.32
N GLY A 39 7.00 10.86 -2.13
CA GLY A 39 7.22 9.53 -1.54
C GLY A 39 5.90 8.81 -1.27
N ILE A 40 4.90 9.51 -0.75
CA ILE A 40 3.58 8.95 -0.51
C ILE A 40 2.93 8.51 -1.83
N LEU A 41 3.04 9.33 -2.87
CA LEU A 41 2.52 8.99 -4.19
C LEU A 41 3.20 7.74 -4.74
N GLN A 42 4.53 7.65 -4.61
CA GLN A 42 5.27 6.49 -5.09
C GLN A 42 4.84 5.20 -4.37
N ILE A 43 4.71 5.25 -3.04
CA ILE A 43 4.27 4.09 -2.25
C ILE A 43 2.86 3.67 -2.69
N THR A 44 1.98 4.64 -2.88
CA THR A 44 0.60 4.37 -3.29
C THR A 44 0.54 3.71 -4.65
N LEU A 45 1.32 4.20 -5.61
CA LEU A 45 1.37 3.64 -6.95
C LEU A 45 1.92 2.22 -6.95
N ILE A 46 3.00 1.98 -6.21
CA ILE A 46 3.61 0.65 -6.11
C ILE A 46 2.65 -0.34 -5.46
N ALA A 47 2.03 0.04 -4.35
CA ALA A 47 1.08 -0.81 -3.65
C ALA A 47 -0.14 -1.13 -4.52
N SER A 48 -0.65 -0.14 -5.22
CA SER A 48 -1.81 -0.31 -6.12
C SER A 48 -1.46 -1.21 -7.30
N TRP A 49 -0.26 -1.08 -7.84
CA TRP A 49 0.22 -1.93 -8.92
C TRP A 49 0.28 -3.40 -8.50
N PHE A 50 0.87 -3.67 -7.32
CA PHE A 50 0.92 -5.04 -6.81
C PHE A 50 -0.48 -5.61 -6.56
N ASN A 51 -1.39 -4.81 -6.04
CA ASN A 51 -2.77 -5.24 -5.84
C ASN A 51 -3.46 -5.57 -7.16
N TYR A 52 -3.24 -4.75 -8.17
CA TYR A 52 -3.78 -4.99 -9.51
C TYR A 52 -3.28 -6.32 -10.08
N ILE A 53 -1.97 -6.55 -10.03
CA ILE A 53 -1.36 -7.78 -10.53
C ILE A 53 -1.89 -9.00 -9.79
N ASN A 54 -2.01 -8.92 -8.45
CA ASN A 54 -2.53 -10.01 -7.65
C ASN A 54 -3.99 -10.34 -8.01
N ARG A 55 -4.81 -9.34 -8.24
CA ARG A 55 -6.21 -9.55 -8.63
C ARG A 55 -6.32 -10.17 -10.01
N VAL A 56 -5.51 -9.75 -10.96
CA VAL A 56 -5.48 -10.35 -12.29
C VAL A 56 -5.07 -11.81 -12.20
N ALA A 57 -3.99 -12.10 -11.44
CA ALA A 57 -3.52 -13.46 -11.26
C ALA A 57 -4.58 -14.34 -10.60
N ASP A 58 -5.26 -13.82 -9.56
CA ASP A 58 -6.32 -14.55 -8.88
C ASP A 58 -7.50 -14.86 -9.81
N ALA A 59 -7.92 -13.87 -10.60
CA ALA A 59 -9.03 -14.04 -11.53
C ALA A 59 -8.73 -15.09 -12.60
N LEU A 60 -7.46 -15.17 -13.03
CA LEU A 60 -7.02 -16.13 -14.04
C LEU A 60 -6.58 -17.46 -13.44
N GLY A 61 -6.49 -17.57 -12.11
CA GLY A 61 -6.02 -18.78 -11.44
C GLY A 61 -4.51 -19.00 -11.55
N VAL A 62 -3.75 -17.98 -11.95
CA VAL A 62 -2.32 -18.10 -12.10
C VAL A 62 -1.66 -18.22 -10.73
N GLY A 63 -0.76 -19.17 -10.59
CA GLY A 63 -0.06 -19.38 -9.33
C GLY A 63 -0.85 -20.15 -8.27
N ARG A 64 -2.06 -20.55 -8.57
CA ARG A 64 -2.85 -21.40 -7.66
C ARG A 64 -2.57 -22.85 -7.95
N GLU A 65 -2.35 -23.59 -6.89
CA GLU A 65 -2.21 -25.05 -6.99
C GLU A 65 -3.56 -25.74 -6.78
N GLY A 66 -3.87 -26.61 -7.64
CA GLY A 66 -5.04 -27.46 -7.54
C GLY A 66 -6.27 -26.91 -8.13
#